data_660b89dd66206f8cf8d903cfd4cb9cf3
#
_entry.id   660b89dd66206f8cf8d903cfd4cb9cf3
#
_cell.length_a   1.000
_cell.length_b   1.000
_cell.length_c   1.000
_cell.angle_alpha   90.00
_cell.angle_beta   90.00
_cell.angle_gamma   90.00
#
_symmetry.space_group_name_H-M   'P 1'
#
loop_
_entity.id
_entity.type
_entity.pdbx_description
1 polymer ?
#
loop_
_entity_poly.entity_id
_entity_poly.type
_entity_poly.pdbx_seq_one_letter_code
_entity_poly.pdbx_strand_id
1 'polypeptide(L)'
;MSEAENVAVMEIGGSHDECLLSQFFALKQRGCRVYFIGTEAVWLRNTSFHALVDEFLPVKLAQGALADFLTMRRLNGYFESHNIRKVILNTAQGGHVRNLCLTAKKTTEFIGIIHTLRKFNGSFTQNVISKKIKNYMLLNDYFLTQIKPSESQRITSFYPLRFPTFDASPVENKSTKQITVIGGVENRRKDLAGSIGLMKQLVDLDLHFVFLGKSDPNNEGVQQLKETLRENGLLDRVTMYDHFVDEKEFDRVVKQTDFIWPMIHPNTESAKEYFRNQIPGALNVALGYKIPLLVHADFVKEWKDLSFAATYRLETFRADIENALANAEQLKSTLEQVEAYNPVFQEEKYLEFIFGNKSKK
;
A
#
# COMPACT_ATOMS: atom_id res chain seq x y z
N MET A 1 14.18 31.86 13.69
CA MET A 1 13.51 30.62 13.25
C MET A 1 14.25 30.12 12.02
N SER A 2 14.71 28.88 12.00
CA SER A 2 15.32 28.32 10.78
C SER A 2 14.26 28.24 9.69
N GLU A 3 14.63 28.59 8.47
CA GLU A 3 13.77 28.48 7.31
C GLU A 3 13.29 27.02 7.14
N ALA A 4 12.03 26.83 6.80
CA ALA A 4 11.46 25.47 6.60
C ALA A 4 12.18 24.77 5.46
N GLU A 5 12.58 23.52 5.65
CA GLU A 5 13.24 22.74 4.60
C GLU A 5 12.23 22.34 3.51
N ASN A 6 12.56 22.63 2.25
CA ASN A 6 11.74 22.26 1.10
C ASN A 6 12.00 20.80 0.73
N VAL A 7 10.94 19.98 0.76
CA VAL A 7 10.99 18.54 0.46
C VAL A 7 9.92 18.19 -0.56
N ALA A 8 10.29 17.42 -1.58
CA ALA A 8 9.30 16.90 -2.53
C ALA A 8 9.03 15.41 -2.30
N VAL A 9 7.76 15.04 -2.44
CA VAL A 9 7.33 13.64 -2.60
C VAL A 9 6.81 13.49 -4.03
N MET A 10 7.28 12.48 -4.73
CA MET A 10 6.97 12.27 -6.14
C MET A 10 6.31 10.90 -6.38
N GLU A 11 5.09 10.93 -6.98
CA GLU A 11 4.39 9.74 -7.46
C GLU A 11 3.81 9.99 -8.86
N ILE A 12 4.49 9.48 -9.86
CA ILE A 12 4.13 9.66 -11.27
C ILE A 12 3.61 8.38 -11.94
N GLY A 13 3.69 7.24 -11.23
CA GLY A 13 3.22 5.95 -11.74
C GLY A 13 1.70 5.77 -11.69
N GLY A 14 0.99 6.67 -11.01
CA GLY A 14 -0.47 6.63 -10.89
C GLY A 14 -1.02 5.51 -9.99
N SER A 15 -0.15 4.85 -9.24
CA SER A 15 -0.47 3.80 -8.25
C SER A 15 0.32 4.04 -6.95
N HIS A 16 0.05 3.25 -5.93
CA HIS A 16 0.73 3.34 -4.62
C HIS A 16 0.49 4.65 -3.86
N ASP A 17 -0.60 5.32 -4.14
CA ASP A 17 -1.04 6.54 -3.44
C ASP A 17 -1.41 6.29 -1.98
N GLU A 18 -1.72 5.05 -1.60
CA GLU A 18 -1.92 4.63 -0.22
C GLU A 18 -0.72 4.90 0.71
N CYS A 19 0.46 5.10 0.13
CA CYS A 19 1.67 5.42 0.88
C CYS A 19 1.87 6.92 1.12
N LEU A 20 1.13 7.81 0.43
CA LEU A 20 1.41 9.24 0.39
C LEU A 20 1.03 9.96 1.68
N LEU A 21 -0.15 9.67 2.26
CA LEU A 21 -0.64 10.36 3.44
C LEU A 21 0.34 10.24 4.62
N SER A 22 0.90 9.05 4.85
CA SER A 22 1.90 8.81 5.90
C SER A 22 3.14 9.67 5.71
N GLN A 23 3.61 9.82 4.48
CA GLN A 23 4.80 10.61 4.14
C GLN A 23 4.55 12.10 4.35
N PHE A 24 3.44 12.61 3.82
CA PHE A 24 3.08 14.03 3.96
C PHE A 24 2.87 14.40 5.43
N PHE A 25 2.19 13.54 6.18
CA PHE A 25 1.95 13.78 7.60
C PHE A 25 3.26 13.88 8.38
N ALA A 26 4.16 12.93 8.21
CA ALA A 26 5.47 12.94 8.86
C ALA A 26 6.28 14.20 8.51
N LEU A 27 6.34 14.58 7.23
CA LEU A 27 7.07 15.75 6.78
C LEU A 27 6.48 17.05 7.35
N LYS A 28 5.15 17.18 7.41
CA LYS A 28 4.49 18.36 8.01
C LYS A 28 4.72 18.44 9.51
N GLN A 29 4.68 17.33 10.23
CA GLN A 29 5.02 17.32 11.65
C GLN A 29 6.46 17.79 11.93
N ARG A 30 7.38 17.49 11.02
CA ARG A 30 8.75 18.01 11.11
C ARG A 30 8.86 19.50 10.81
N GLY A 31 7.83 20.13 10.24
CA GLY A 31 7.82 21.54 9.83
C GLY A 31 8.43 21.76 8.44
N CYS A 32 8.46 20.74 7.58
CA CYS A 32 8.89 20.89 6.19
C CYS A 32 7.84 21.65 5.36
N ARG A 33 8.31 22.38 4.35
CA ARG A 33 7.48 22.80 3.24
C ARG A 33 7.40 21.64 2.22
N VAL A 34 6.20 21.13 1.99
CA VAL A 34 5.96 19.89 1.26
C VAL A 34 5.47 20.18 -0.15
N TYR A 35 6.21 19.68 -1.12
CA TYR A 35 5.86 19.71 -2.53
C TYR A 35 5.39 18.33 -2.97
N PHE A 36 4.22 18.23 -3.58
CA PHE A 36 3.79 17.00 -4.22
C PHE A 36 3.94 17.09 -5.73
N ILE A 37 4.64 16.13 -6.32
CA ILE A 37 4.84 16.02 -7.75
C ILE A 37 4.19 14.72 -8.22
N GLY A 38 3.07 14.83 -8.90
CA GLY A 38 2.28 13.66 -9.21
C GLY A 38 1.34 13.84 -10.38
N THR A 39 0.61 12.79 -10.71
CA THR A 39 -0.43 12.87 -11.73
C THR A 39 -1.67 13.54 -11.15
N GLU A 40 -2.40 14.28 -12.02
CA GLU A 40 -3.66 14.90 -11.64
C GLU A 40 -4.69 13.86 -11.12
N ALA A 41 -4.68 12.65 -11.67
CA ALA A 41 -5.55 11.57 -11.24
C ALA A 41 -5.27 11.12 -9.79
N VAL A 42 -4.00 11.08 -9.36
CA VAL A 42 -3.65 10.79 -7.96
C VAL A 42 -4.09 11.93 -7.05
N TRP A 43 -3.88 13.18 -7.46
CA TRP A 43 -4.31 14.35 -6.71
C TRP A 43 -5.82 14.38 -6.47
N LEU A 44 -6.61 14.23 -7.53
CA LEU A 44 -8.07 14.36 -7.48
C LEU A 44 -8.77 13.26 -6.66
N ARG A 45 -8.20 12.04 -6.64
CA ARG A 45 -8.82 10.93 -5.90
C ARG A 45 -8.46 10.86 -4.41
N ASN A 46 -7.45 11.63 -3.96
CA ASN A 46 -6.95 11.61 -2.60
C ASN A 46 -7.01 13.00 -1.99
N THR A 47 -8.18 13.44 -1.60
CA THR A 47 -8.40 14.81 -1.10
C THR A 47 -7.92 15.01 0.33
N SER A 48 -7.82 13.94 1.10
CA SER A 48 -7.47 13.95 2.52
C SER A 48 -6.07 14.51 2.82
N PHE A 49 -5.13 14.41 1.90
CA PHE A 49 -3.80 14.94 2.11
C PHE A 49 -3.56 16.35 1.53
N HIS A 50 -4.55 16.96 0.86
CA HIS A 50 -4.36 18.28 0.23
C HIS A 50 -3.89 19.35 1.22
N ALA A 51 -4.43 19.35 2.44
CA ALA A 51 -4.03 20.30 3.49
C ALA A 51 -2.58 20.09 4.01
N LEU A 52 -1.97 18.96 3.69
CA LEU A 52 -0.59 18.62 4.06
C LEU A 52 0.44 18.97 2.96
N VAL A 53 -0.04 19.42 1.81
CA VAL A 53 0.79 19.77 0.65
C VAL A 53 0.78 21.28 0.47
N ASP A 54 1.95 21.92 0.49
CA ASP A 54 2.06 23.36 0.30
C ASP A 54 2.02 23.75 -1.19
N GLU A 55 2.48 22.85 -2.07
CA GLU A 55 2.46 23.08 -3.51
C GLU A 55 2.32 21.76 -4.28
N PHE A 56 1.38 21.72 -5.22
CA PHE A 56 1.18 20.58 -6.13
C PHE A 56 1.65 20.93 -7.54
N LEU A 57 2.55 20.12 -8.07
CA LEU A 57 3.00 20.18 -9.45
C LEU A 57 2.46 18.98 -10.24
N PRO A 58 1.44 19.18 -11.10
CA PRO A 58 0.92 18.11 -11.95
C PRO A 58 1.95 17.71 -13.02
N VAL A 59 2.18 16.42 -13.18
CA VAL A 59 3.06 15.86 -14.19
C VAL A 59 2.26 15.01 -15.17
N LYS A 60 2.33 15.37 -16.44
CA LYS A 60 1.88 14.51 -17.55
C LYS A 60 3.07 13.76 -18.09
N LEU A 61 3.03 12.44 -18.00
CA LEU A 61 4.08 11.60 -18.57
C LEU A 61 4.01 11.69 -20.08
N ALA A 62 5.12 12.07 -20.68
CA ALA A 62 5.23 12.19 -22.12
C ALA A 62 5.36 10.80 -22.77
N GLN A 63 4.75 10.62 -23.94
CA GLN A 63 4.95 9.43 -24.75
C GLN A 63 6.26 9.54 -25.53
N GLY A 64 7.07 8.48 -25.47
CA GLY A 64 8.36 8.40 -26.13
C GLY A 64 9.57 8.79 -25.26
N ALA A 65 10.69 8.12 -25.51
CA ALA A 65 11.87 8.17 -24.66
C ALA A 65 12.50 9.57 -24.55
N LEU A 66 12.57 10.32 -25.66
CA LEU A 66 13.16 11.67 -25.68
C LEU A 66 12.28 12.68 -24.94
N ALA A 67 10.98 12.63 -25.16
CA ALA A 67 10.03 13.54 -24.51
C ALA A 67 9.98 13.28 -22.99
N ASP A 68 10.03 12.03 -22.58
CA ASP A 68 10.15 11.64 -21.16
C ASP A 68 11.46 12.15 -20.55
N PHE A 69 12.58 11.96 -21.22
CA PHE A 69 13.88 12.46 -20.76
C PHE A 69 13.88 13.98 -20.56
N LEU A 70 13.30 14.72 -21.50
CA LEU A 70 13.19 16.19 -21.40
C LEU A 70 12.25 16.60 -20.26
N THR A 71 11.16 15.87 -20.01
CA THR A 71 10.27 16.09 -18.88
C THR A 71 11.00 15.89 -17.55
N MET A 72 11.73 14.79 -17.40
CA MET A 72 12.51 14.52 -16.19
C MET A 72 13.65 15.55 -15.97
N ARG A 73 14.25 16.04 -17.04
CA ARG A 73 15.24 17.13 -16.96
C ARG A 73 14.62 18.45 -16.49
N ARG A 74 13.39 18.78 -16.95
CA ARG A 74 12.66 19.96 -16.48
C ARG A 74 12.32 19.86 -14.98
N LEU A 75 11.91 18.67 -14.50
CA LEU A 75 11.67 18.44 -13.08
C LEU A 75 12.92 18.66 -12.24
N ASN A 76 14.09 18.22 -12.70
CA ASN A 76 15.34 18.50 -12.01
C ASN A 76 15.67 20.02 -11.96
N GLY A 77 15.32 20.79 -13.00
CA GLY A 77 15.39 22.24 -12.99
C GLY A 77 14.42 22.89 -12.00
N TYR A 78 13.21 22.34 -11.89
CA TYR A 78 12.21 22.78 -10.91
C TYR A 78 12.70 22.57 -9.47
N PHE A 79 13.30 21.41 -9.15
CA PHE A 79 13.88 21.16 -7.82
C PHE A 79 14.93 22.22 -7.46
N GLU A 80 15.78 22.56 -8.40
CA GLU A 80 16.85 23.54 -8.21
C GLU A 80 16.27 24.95 -7.99
N SER A 81 15.33 25.40 -8.82
CA SER A 81 14.71 26.73 -8.72
C SER A 81 13.89 26.94 -7.44
N HIS A 82 13.36 25.87 -6.86
CA HIS A 82 12.60 25.88 -5.61
C HIS A 82 13.43 25.46 -4.38
N ASN A 83 14.77 25.37 -4.52
CA ASN A 83 15.66 24.94 -3.45
C ASN A 83 15.24 23.60 -2.79
N ILE A 84 14.67 22.68 -3.58
CA ILE A 84 14.28 21.35 -3.11
C ILE A 84 15.50 20.44 -3.17
N ARG A 85 16.07 20.15 -2.00
CA ARG A 85 17.29 19.35 -1.88
C ARG A 85 17.03 17.88 -1.61
N LYS A 86 15.83 17.53 -1.12
CA LYS A 86 15.42 16.15 -0.86
C LYS A 86 14.16 15.84 -1.66
N VAL A 87 14.23 14.76 -2.44
CA VAL A 87 13.11 14.26 -3.23
C VAL A 87 12.86 12.80 -2.87
N ILE A 88 11.69 12.51 -2.33
CA ILE A 88 11.27 11.17 -1.98
C ILE A 88 10.46 10.61 -3.14
N LEU A 89 10.96 9.56 -3.74
CA LEU A 89 10.30 8.86 -4.83
C LEU A 89 9.42 7.77 -4.26
N ASN A 90 8.12 8.00 -4.20
CA ASN A 90 7.15 7.02 -3.68
C ASN A 90 7.20 5.69 -4.45
N THR A 91 7.58 5.73 -5.72
CA THR A 91 7.90 4.55 -6.54
C THR A 91 9.24 4.73 -7.20
N ALA A 92 10.33 4.26 -6.56
CA ALA A 92 11.70 4.45 -7.04
C ALA A 92 12.11 3.39 -8.08
N GLN A 93 11.26 3.10 -9.06
CA GLN A 93 11.43 2.05 -10.06
C GLN A 93 10.90 2.50 -11.42
N GLY A 94 11.47 1.93 -12.51
CA GLY A 94 10.96 2.17 -13.85
C GLY A 94 11.72 3.21 -14.67
N GLY A 95 11.32 3.35 -15.94
CA GLY A 95 12.03 4.15 -16.94
C GLY A 95 12.04 5.65 -16.65
N HIS A 96 10.94 6.20 -16.17
CA HIS A 96 10.83 7.63 -15.81
C HIS A 96 11.79 8.00 -14.68
N VAL A 97 11.86 7.17 -13.63
CA VAL A 97 12.79 7.38 -12.51
C VAL A 97 14.24 7.23 -12.96
N ARG A 98 14.53 6.28 -13.85
CA ARG A 98 15.87 6.17 -14.46
C ARG A 98 16.24 7.46 -15.18
N ASN A 99 15.37 8.01 -16.00
CA ASN A 99 15.62 9.24 -16.76
C ASN A 99 15.76 10.46 -15.84
N LEU A 100 14.99 10.52 -14.75
CA LEU A 100 15.16 11.51 -13.68
C LEU A 100 16.57 11.42 -13.06
N CYS A 101 17.02 10.22 -12.71
CA CYS A 101 18.34 9.98 -12.13
C CYS A 101 19.48 10.35 -13.08
N LEU A 102 19.34 10.08 -14.39
CA LEU A 102 20.34 10.40 -15.41
C LEU A 102 20.54 11.92 -15.59
N THR A 103 19.49 12.70 -15.37
CA THR A 103 19.52 14.17 -15.50
C THR A 103 19.68 14.90 -14.16
N ALA A 104 19.81 14.14 -13.06
CA ALA A 104 19.83 14.66 -11.71
C ALA A 104 21.08 15.51 -11.40
N LYS A 105 20.86 16.64 -10.72
CA LYS A 105 21.93 17.47 -10.20
C LYS A 105 22.57 16.85 -8.96
N LYS A 106 23.82 17.24 -8.66
CA LYS A 106 24.52 16.78 -7.44
C LYS A 106 23.90 17.34 -6.16
N THR A 107 23.24 18.48 -6.24
CA THR A 107 22.60 19.19 -5.13
C THR A 107 21.31 18.53 -4.63
N THR A 108 20.71 17.63 -5.43
CA THR A 108 19.46 16.94 -5.06
C THR A 108 19.77 15.52 -4.60
N GLU A 109 19.36 15.21 -3.40
CA GLU A 109 19.33 13.86 -2.83
C GLU A 109 18.00 13.19 -3.14
N PHE A 110 18.05 11.97 -3.67
CA PHE A 110 16.88 11.15 -3.90
C PHE A 110 16.82 10.01 -2.89
N ILE A 111 15.66 9.82 -2.29
CA ILE A 111 15.33 8.69 -1.41
C ILE A 111 14.22 7.90 -2.10
N GLY A 112 14.34 6.58 -2.16
CA GLY A 112 13.41 5.75 -2.93
C GLY A 112 12.61 4.79 -2.08
N ILE A 113 11.32 4.62 -2.39
CA ILE A 113 10.49 3.52 -1.87
C ILE A 113 10.41 2.43 -2.96
N ILE A 114 10.62 1.18 -2.56
CA ILE A 114 10.63 0.01 -3.43
C ILE A 114 9.37 -0.82 -3.19
N HIS A 115 8.57 -1.01 -4.23
CA HIS A 115 7.35 -1.80 -4.20
C HIS A 115 7.51 -3.23 -4.71
N THR A 116 8.56 -3.49 -5.51
CA THR A 116 8.79 -4.80 -6.12
C THR A 116 10.25 -5.21 -6.02
N LEU A 117 10.56 -6.20 -5.17
CA LEU A 117 11.95 -6.67 -4.96
C LEU A 117 12.55 -7.28 -6.22
N ARG A 118 11.78 -8.01 -7.01
CA ARG A 118 12.25 -8.62 -8.26
C ARG A 118 12.90 -7.59 -9.19
N LYS A 119 12.30 -6.40 -9.32
CA LYS A 119 12.87 -5.31 -10.12
C LYS A 119 14.11 -4.71 -9.47
N PHE A 120 14.11 -4.62 -8.14
CA PHE A 120 15.25 -4.08 -7.39
C PHE A 120 16.49 -4.96 -7.52
N ASN A 121 16.33 -6.27 -7.40
CA ASN A 121 17.44 -7.24 -7.37
C ASN A 121 18.02 -7.59 -8.75
N GLY A 122 17.30 -7.35 -9.86
CA GLY A 122 17.73 -7.90 -11.16
C GLY A 122 17.49 -7.03 -12.40
N SER A 123 17.07 -5.79 -12.26
CA SER A 123 16.74 -4.94 -13.40
C SER A 123 17.92 -4.03 -13.80
N PHE A 124 18.30 -4.04 -15.09
CA PHE A 124 19.27 -3.07 -15.63
C PHE A 124 18.85 -1.62 -15.33
N THR A 125 17.57 -1.30 -15.50
CA THR A 125 17.01 0.02 -15.17
C THR A 125 17.25 0.37 -13.71
N GLN A 126 17.05 -0.57 -12.79
CA GLN A 126 17.28 -0.34 -11.36
C GLN A 126 18.78 -0.15 -11.05
N ASN A 127 19.66 -0.86 -11.72
CA ASN A 127 21.10 -0.67 -11.56
C ASN A 127 21.53 0.77 -11.92
N VAL A 128 20.92 1.36 -12.96
CA VAL A 128 21.15 2.77 -13.31
C VAL A 128 20.61 3.71 -12.23
N ILE A 129 19.39 3.47 -11.76
CA ILE A 129 18.76 4.24 -10.67
C ILE A 129 19.63 4.19 -9.42
N SER A 130 20.13 3.02 -9.03
CA SER A 130 20.92 2.79 -7.82
C SER A 130 22.34 3.39 -7.87
N LYS A 131 22.79 3.86 -9.04
CA LYS A 131 24.01 4.70 -9.10
C LYS A 131 23.77 6.08 -8.48
N LYS A 132 22.55 6.62 -8.60
CA LYS A 132 22.19 7.94 -8.06
C LYS A 132 21.51 7.82 -6.68
N ILE A 133 20.56 6.92 -6.51
CA ILE A 133 19.83 6.71 -5.26
C ILE A 133 20.60 5.73 -4.38
N LYS A 134 20.92 6.14 -3.16
CA LYS A 134 21.64 5.33 -2.18
C LYS A 134 20.78 4.98 -0.97
N ASN A 135 19.70 5.72 -0.73
CA ASN A 135 18.80 5.57 0.40
C ASN A 135 17.48 4.98 -0.08
N TYR A 136 17.13 3.79 0.43
CA TYR A 136 15.89 3.10 0.04
C TYR A 136 15.08 2.67 1.25
N MET A 137 13.76 2.71 1.11
CA MET A 137 12.80 2.14 2.04
C MET A 137 12.04 1.00 1.37
N LEU A 138 11.81 -0.06 2.11
CA LEU A 138 10.99 -1.20 1.73
C LEU A 138 9.71 -1.17 2.55
N LEU A 139 8.63 -1.73 2.04
CA LEU A 139 7.31 -1.59 2.67
C LEU A 139 7.04 -2.59 3.79
N ASN A 140 8.00 -3.43 4.14
CA ASN A 140 7.95 -4.30 5.31
C ASN A 140 9.35 -4.80 5.74
N ASP A 141 9.43 -5.36 6.94
CA ASP A 141 10.68 -5.88 7.51
C ASP A 141 11.13 -7.19 6.85
N TYR A 142 10.18 -8.04 6.41
CA TYR A 142 10.51 -9.27 5.69
C TYR A 142 11.39 -9.00 4.45
N PHE A 143 11.10 -7.95 3.71
CA PHE A 143 11.87 -7.61 2.52
C PHE A 143 13.32 -7.22 2.83
N LEU A 144 13.61 -6.73 4.02
CA LEU A 144 15.00 -6.48 4.45
C LEU A 144 15.82 -7.77 4.46
N THR A 145 15.19 -8.91 4.77
CA THR A 145 15.86 -10.22 4.78
C THR A 145 16.11 -10.78 3.39
N GLN A 146 15.44 -10.24 2.36
CA GLN A 146 15.48 -10.73 0.97
C GLN A 146 16.45 -9.95 0.08
N ILE A 147 17.13 -8.94 0.61
CA ILE A 147 18.06 -8.10 -0.14
C ILE A 147 19.43 -8.11 0.48
N LYS A 148 20.44 -7.87 -0.38
CA LYS A 148 21.82 -7.61 0.05
C LYS A 148 22.20 -6.22 -0.41
N PRO A 149 22.15 -5.21 0.47
CA PRO A 149 22.56 -3.86 0.10
C PRO A 149 24.05 -3.83 -0.25
N SER A 150 24.42 -3.00 -1.22
CA SER A 150 25.84 -2.67 -1.43
C SER A 150 26.32 -1.77 -0.29
N GLU A 151 27.66 -1.71 -0.07
CA GLU A 151 28.27 -0.88 0.98
C GLU A 151 27.88 0.60 0.90
N SER A 152 27.54 1.09 -0.30
CA SER A 152 27.12 2.47 -0.53
C SER A 152 25.64 2.73 -0.34
N GLN A 153 24.84 1.69 -0.03
CA GLN A 153 23.39 1.80 0.12
C GLN A 153 22.97 1.74 1.60
N ARG A 154 22.05 2.62 1.97
CA ARG A 154 21.32 2.55 3.25
C ARG A 154 19.92 2.09 2.95
N ILE A 155 19.46 1.05 3.62
CA ILE A 155 18.13 0.48 3.40
C ILE A 155 17.46 0.25 4.75
N THR A 156 16.17 0.63 4.82
CA THR A 156 15.30 0.41 5.98
C THR A 156 13.92 -0.03 5.51
N SER A 157 13.07 -0.40 6.44
CA SER A 157 11.63 -0.58 6.18
C SER A 157 10.84 0.65 6.60
N PHE A 158 9.69 0.83 5.96
CA PHE A 158 8.70 1.85 6.30
C PHE A 158 7.30 1.29 6.02
N TYR A 159 6.45 1.27 7.03
CA TYR A 159 5.05 0.90 6.88
C TYR A 159 4.20 2.17 6.78
N PRO A 160 3.50 2.42 5.66
CA PRO A 160 2.60 3.57 5.51
C PRO A 160 1.28 3.28 6.22
N LEU A 161 1.17 3.65 7.49
CA LEU A 161 0.07 3.25 8.38
C LEU A 161 -0.98 4.35 8.61
N ARG A 162 -0.78 5.55 8.05
CA ARG A 162 -1.79 6.61 8.10
C ARG A 162 -2.78 6.47 6.98
N PHE A 163 -4.03 6.42 7.36
CA PHE A 163 -5.17 6.44 6.46
C PHE A 163 -6.07 7.63 6.77
N PRO A 164 -6.84 8.14 5.80
CA PRO A 164 -7.82 9.18 6.05
C PRO A 164 -8.84 8.70 7.08
N THR A 165 -9.14 9.55 8.05
CA THR A 165 -10.20 9.28 9.02
C THR A 165 -11.27 10.35 8.88
N PHE A 166 -12.50 9.90 8.73
CA PHE A 166 -13.66 10.76 8.65
C PHE A 166 -14.51 10.55 9.90
N ASP A 167 -15.22 11.59 10.34
CA ASP A 167 -16.18 11.46 11.44
C ASP A 167 -17.25 10.46 11.01
N ALA A 168 -17.14 9.26 11.53
CA ALA A 168 -18.10 8.21 11.27
C ALA A 168 -19.16 8.23 12.37
N SER A 169 -20.40 7.98 11.98
CA SER A 169 -21.41 7.52 12.93
C SER A 169 -20.84 6.35 13.74
N PRO A 170 -21.21 6.21 15.01
CA PRO A 170 -20.71 5.10 15.84
C PRO A 170 -20.82 3.79 15.07
N VAL A 171 -19.79 2.96 15.16
CA VAL A 171 -19.87 1.60 14.64
C VAL A 171 -21.04 0.95 15.33
N GLU A 172 -22.14 0.74 14.62
CA GLU A 172 -23.28 0.02 15.17
C GLU A 172 -22.80 -1.35 15.65
N ASN A 173 -23.22 -1.78 16.82
CA ASN A 173 -22.96 -3.14 17.30
C ASN A 173 -23.64 -4.12 16.32
N LYS A 174 -22.91 -4.55 15.31
CA LYS A 174 -23.41 -5.49 14.31
C LYS A 174 -23.34 -6.90 14.88
N SER A 175 -24.44 -7.64 14.83
CA SER A 175 -24.41 -9.09 15.05
C SER A 175 -23.62 -9.79 13.94
N THR A 176 -23.78 -9.34 12.70
CA THR A 176 -23.14 -9.90 11.50
C THR A 176 -21.69 -9.49 11.39
N LYS A 177 -20.79 -10.46 11.33
CA LYS A 177 -19.35 -10.24 11.14
C LYS A 177 -19.02 -9.90 9.69
N GLN A 178 -18.11 -8.96 9.46
CA GLN A 178 -17.73 -8.50 8.14
C GLN A 178 -16.32 -8.92 7.77
N ILE A 179 -16.19 -9.60 6.63
CA ILE A 179 -14.90 -9.93 6.01
C ILE A 179 -14.74 -9.09 4.75
N THR A 180 -13.68 -8.27 4.69
CA THR A 180 -13.47 -7.33 3.59
C THR A 180 -12.29 -7.73 2.71
N VAL A 181 -12.54 -7.76 1.41
CA VAL A 181 -11.55 -8.01 0.35
C VAL A 181 -11.17 -6.68 -0.29
N ILE A 182 -9.97 -6.18 -0.02
CA ILE A 182 -9.51 -4.85 -0.45
C ILE A 182 -8.88 -4.88 -1.84
N GLY A 183 -9.15 -3.84 -2.62
CA GLY A 183 -8.59 -3.58 -3.95
C GLY A 183 -9.41 -4.17 -5.09
N GLY A 184 -9.06 -3.81 -6.31
CA GLY A 184 -9.80 -4.18 -7.52
C GLY A 184 -10.08 -5.67 -7.63
N VAL A 185 -11.26 -6.01 -8.16
CA VAL A 185 -11.73 -7.39 -8.33
C VAL A 185 -11.21 -7.91 -9.66
N GLU A 186 -10.12 -8.66 -9.63
CA GLU A 186 -9.41 -9.20 -10.80
C GLU A 186 -8.92 -10.63 -10.54
N ASN A 187 -9.18 -11.57 -11.46
CA ASN A 187 -8.70 -12.96 -11.38
C ASN A 187 -7.17 -13.07 -11.26
N ARG A 188 -6.42 -12.17 -11.89
CA ARG A 188 -4.97 -12.17 -11.83
C ARG A 188 -4.41 -12.00 -10.41
N ARG A 189 -5.11 -11.23 -9.57
CA ARG A 189 -4.66 -10.87 -8.21
C ARG A 189 -5.36 -11.64 -7.11
N LYS A 190 -6.54 -12.17 -7.37
CA LYS A 190 -7.40 -12.84 -6.40
C LYS A 190 -7.95 -14.13 -6.98
N ASP A 191 -8.08 -15.15 -6.16
CA ASP A 191 -8.75 -16.39 -6.54
C ASP A 191 -10.27 -16.23 -6.43
N LEU A 192 -10.87 -15.54 -7.41
CA LEU A 192 -12.31 -15.27 -7.39
C LEU A 192 -13.14 -16.54 -7.50
N ALA A 193 -12.74 -17.48 -8.35
CA ALA A 193 -13.45 -18.73 -8.54
C ALA A 193 -13.38 -19.63 -7.30
N GLY A 194 -12.17 -19.83 -6.75
CA GLY A 194 -11.98 -20.65 -5.55
C GLY A 194 -12.67 -20.07 -4.32
N SER A 195 -12.74 -18.73 -4.20
CA SER A 195 -13.38 -18.07 -3.06
C SER A 195 -14.86 -18.40 -2.91
N ILE A 196 -15.60 -18.62 -4.01
CA ILE A 196 -17.02 -18.98 -3.95
C ILE A 196 -17.21 -20.34 -3.24
N GLY A 197 -16.37 -21.33 -3.59
CA GLY A 197 -16.39 -22.62 -2.91
C GLY A 197 -16.06 -22.53 -1.42
N LEU A 198 -15.22 -21.55 -1.03
CA LEU A 198 -14.92 -21.27 0.37
C LEU A 198 -16.07 -20.56 1.07
N MET A 199 -16.69 -19.56 0.45
CA MET A 199 -17.86 -18.85 1.00
C MET A 199 -19.05 -19.80 1.21
N LYS A 200 -19.24 -20.77 0.32
CA LYS A 200 -20.30 -21.80 0.48
C LYS A 200 -20.16 -22.61 1.76
N GLN A 201 -18.94 -22.85 2.24
CA GLN A 201 -18.72 -23.56 3.48
C GLN A 201 -19.13 -22.77 4.73
N LEU A 202 -19.43 -21.47 4.57
CA LEU A 202 -19.71 -20.53 5.65
C LEU A 202 -21.17 -19.99 5.62
N VAL A 203 -22.07 -20.60 4.84
CA VAL A 203 -23.43 -20.05 4.60
C VAL A 203 -24.30 -20.04 5.86
N ASP A 204 -24.03 -20.88 6.84
CA ASP A 204 -24.74 -20.95 8.11
C ASP A 204 -24.16 -19.99 9.18
N LEU A 205 -23.01 -19.40 8.92
CA LEU A 205 -22.45 -18.37 9.79
C LEU A 205 -23.03 -17.00 9.43
N ASP A 206 -23.21 -16.15 10.44
CA ASP A 206 -23.68 -14.75 10.23
C ASP A 206 -22.50 -13.88 9.75
N LEU A 207 -22.17 -14.01 8.46
CA LEU A 207 -21.07 -13.34 7.79
C LEU A 207 -21.54 -12.52 6.59
N HIS A 208 -20.94 -11.35 6.42
CA HIS A 208 -21.07 -10.52 5.23
C HIS A 208 -19.72 -10.26 4.59
N PHE A 209 -19.63 -10.40 3.27
CA PHE A 209 -18.40 -10.18 2.51
C PHE A 209 -18.47 -8.85 1.77
N VAL A 210 -17.43 -8.04 1.84
CA VAL A 210 -17.38 -6.76 1.12
C VAL A 210 -16.16 -6.76 0.19
N PHE A 211 -16.38 -6.68 -1.11
CA PHE A 211 -15.33 -6.44 -2.09
C PHE A 211 -15.12 -4.93 -2.22
N LEU A 212 -14.20 -4.40 -1.40
CA LEU A 212 -13.91 -2.98 -1.29
C LEU A 212 -12.90 -2.54 -2.34
N GLY A 213 -13.40 -2.32 -3.52
CA GLY A 213 -12.64 -1.86 -4.68
C GLY A 213 -13.51 -1.96 -5.94
N LYS A 214 -13.07 -1.30 -7.01
CA LYS A 214 -13.83 -1.31 -8.26
C LYS A 214 -14.00 -2.73 -8.80
N SER A 215 -15.24 -3.16 -8.94
CA SER A 215 -15.66 -4.38 -9.60
C SER A 215 -16.26 -3.98 -10.96
N ASP A 216 -15.42 -3.79 -11.97
CA ASP A 216 -15.85 -3.28 -13.27
C ASP A 216 -16.91 -4.22 -13.88
N PRO A 217 -18.14 -3.74 -14.11
CA PRO A 217 -19.21 -4.59 -14.64
C PRO A 217 -18.95 -5.11 -16.06
N ASN A 218 -18.01 -4.50 -16.80
CA ASN A 218 -17.60 -4.95 -18.12
C ASN A 218 -16.46 -5.99 -18.07
N ASN A 219 -15.93 -6.29 -16.89
CA ASN A 219 -14.90 -7.33 -16.73
C ASN A 219 -15.58 -8.71 -16.66
N GLU A 220 -15.21 -9.62 -17.57
CA GLU A 220 -15.77 -10.97 -17.64
C GLU A 220 -15.64 -11.74 -16.31
N GLY A 221 -14.50 -11.61 -15.61
CA GLY A 221 -14.30 -12.26 -14.32
C GLY A 221 -15.26 -11.74 -13.24
N VAL A 222 -15.61 -10.45 -13.27
CA VAL A 222 -16.60 -9.85 -12.36
C VAL A 222 -18.01 -10.33 -12.69
N GLN A 223 -18.36 -10.40 -13.98
CA GLN A 223 -19.65 -10.93 -14.43
C GLN A 223 -19.83 -12.39 -14.00
N GLN A 224 -18.83 -13.20 -14.25
CA GLN A 224 -18.82 -14.62 -13.87
C GLN A 224 -18.91 -14.78 -12.34
N LEU A 225 -18.20 -13.95 -11.56
CA LEU A 225 -18.27 -13.95 -10.10
C LEU A 225 -19.70 -13.66 -9.64
N LYS A 226 -20.34 -12.59 -10.16
CA LYS A 226 -21.73 -12.23 -9.80
C LYS A 226 -22.73 -13.32 -10.16
N GLU A 227 -22.59 -13.92 -11.34
CA GLU A 227 -23.44 -15.04 -11.78
C GLU A 227 -23.32 -16.24 -10.82
N THR A 228 -22.08 -16.66 -10.55
CA THR A 228 -21.82 -17.80 -9.67
C THR A 228 -22.27 -17.52 -8.22
N LEU A 229 -22.15 -16.29 -7.72
CA LEU A 229 -22.70 -15.90 -6.43
C LEU A 229 -24.22 -16.03 -6.40
N ARG A 230 -24.90 -15.59 -7.48
CA ARG A 230 -26.36 -15.71 -7.62
C ARG A 230 -26.82 -17.17 -7.66
N GLU A 231 -26.20 -18.00 -8.51
CA GLU A 231 -26.51 -19.42 -8.64
C GLU A 231 -26.33 -20.18 -7.32
N ASN A 232 -25.45 -19.72 -6.46
CA ASN A 232 -25.17 -20.33 -5.17
C ASN A 232 -25.89 -19.68 -3.98
N GLY A 233 -26.80 -18.73 -4.21
CA GLY A 233 -27.57 -18.06 -3.16
C GLY A 233 -26.73 -17.20 -2.22
N LEU A 234 -25.56 -16.71 -2.69
CA LEU A 234 -24.63 -15.93 -1.89
C LEU A 234 -24.69 -14.42 -2.16
N LEU A 235 -25.46 -14.00 -3.16
CA LEU A 235 -25.44 -12.61 -3.64
C LEU A 235 -25.84 -11.62 -2.53
N ASP A 236 -26.82 -11.94 -1.70
CA ASP A 236 -27.29 -11.09 -0.61
C ASP A 236 -26.31 -10.97 0.56
N ARG A 237 -25.29 -11.83 0.58
CA ARG A 237 -24.22 -11.82 1.57
C ARG A 237 -22.94 -11.08 1.08
N VAL A 238 -23.01 -10.50 -0.13
CA VAL A 238 -21.84 -9.88 -0.77
C VAL A 238 -22.17 -8.48 -1.22
N THR A 239 -21.39 -7.51 -0.76
CA THR A 239 -21.40 -6.14 -1.31
C THR A 239 -20.26 -5.98 -2.30
N MET A 240 -20.55 -5.42 -3.48
CA MET A 240 -19.57 -5.09 -4.52
C MET A 240 -19.83 -3.69 -5.06
N TYR A 241 -18.75 -2.96 -5.37
CA TYR A 241 -18.83 -1.61 -5.93
C TYR A 241 -18.49 -1.63 -7.42
N ASP A 242 -19.35 -1.09 -8.27
CA ASP A 242 -19.14 -0.98 -9.73
C ASP A 242 -18.33 0.24 -10.12
N HIS A 243 -18.05 1.11 -9.18
CA HIS A 243 -17.27 2.36 -9.34
C HIS A 243 -16.07 2.40 -8.39
N PHE A 244 -15.26 3.42 -8.53
CA PHE A 244 -14.18 3.72 -7.59
C PHE A 244 -14.76 4.14 -6.25
N VAL A 245 -14.33 3.48 -5.18
CA VAL A 245 -14.76 3.79 -3.82
C VAL A 245 -13.96 4.99 -3.31
N ASP A 246 -14.64 6.08 -2.95
CA ASP A 246 -13.98 7.26 -2.39
C ASP A 246 -13.42 7.03 -0.99
N GLU A 247 -12.57 7.95 -0.52
CA GLU A 247 -11.87 7.82 0.77
C GLU A 247 -12.84 7.73 1.96
N LYS A 248 -13.96 8.44 1.92
CA LYS A 248 -14.95 8.44 3.03
C LYS A 248 -15.69 7.13 3.14
N GLU A 249 -16.16 6.61 2.02
CA GLU A 249 -16.84 5.31 1.98
C GLU A 249 -15.85 4.18 2.28
N PHE A 250 -14.60 4.28 1.79
CA PHE A 250 -13.54 3.33 2.12
C PHE A 250 -13.30 3.28 3.63
N ASP A 251 -13.09 4.42 4.30
CA ASP A 251 -12.89 4.52 5.74
C ASP A 251 -14.09 3.94 6.52
N ARG A 252 -15.32 4.29 6.09
CA ARG A 252 -16.55 3.77 6.69
C ARG A 252 -16.61 2.25 6.67
N VAL A 253 -16.35 1.65 5.53
CA VAL A 253 -16.42 0.18 5.36
C VAL A 253 -15.29 -0.51 6.14
N VAL A 254 -14.05 0.03 6.08
CA VAL A 254 -12.91 -0.56 6.78
C VAL A 254 -13.13 -0.53 8.29
N LYS A 255 -13.65 0.56 8.86
CA LYS A 255 -13.98 0.64 10.30
C LYS A 255 -15.01 -0.39 10.76
N GLN A 256 -15.82 -0.91 9.86
CA GLN A 256 -16.81 -1.96 10.15
C GLN A 256 -16.27 -3.37 9.92
N THR A 257 -15.04 -3.52 9.46
CA THR A 257 -14.44 -4.79 9.08
C THR A 257 -13.88 -5.53 10.29
N ASP A 258 -14.25 -6.80 10.46
CA ASP A 258 -13.67 -7.68 11.46
C ASP A 258 -12.39 -8.35 10.97
N PHE A 259 -12.34 -8.72 9.68
CA PHE A 259 -11.16 -9.31 9.05
C PHE A 259 -10.93 -8.78 7.65
N ILE A 260 -9.68 -8.56 7.28
CA ILE A 260 -9.28 -8.27 5.90
C ILE A 260 -8.78 -9.56 5.25
N TRP A 261 -9.37 -9.92 4.11
CA TRP A 261 -9.06 -11.13 3.35
C TRP A 261 -8.42 -10.79 2.00
N PRO A 262 -7.09 -10.92 1.82
CA PRO A 262 -6.43 -10.64 0.54
C PRO A 262 -6.84 -11.56 -0.60
N MET A 263 -7.40 -12.75 -0.31
CA MET A 263 -7.80 -13.79 -1.29
C MET A 263 -6.67 -14.23 -2.21
N ILE A 264 -5.44 -14.32 -1.68
CA ILE A 264 -4.29 -14.80 -2.41
C ILE A 264 -4.06 -16.25 -2.01
N HIS A 265 -4.29 -17.16 -2.93
CA HIS A 265 -4.10 -18.60 -2.76
C HIS A 265 -2.92 -19.08 -3.60
N PRO A 266 -2.32 -20.26 -3.33
CA PRO A 266 -1.19 -20.79 -4.11
C PRO A 266 -1.47 -20.89 -5.61
N ASN A 267 -2.74 -21.09 -6.01
CA ASN A 267 -3.18 -21.17 -7.40
C ASN A 267 -3.48 -19.80 -8.05
N THR A 268 -3.43 -18.71 -7.30
CA THR A 268 -3.61 -17.35 -7.86
C THR A 268 -2.43 -17.06 -8.78
N GLU A 269 -2.68 -16.50 -9.95
CA GLU A 269 -1.64 -16.21 -10.96
C GLU A 269 -0.46 -15.42 -10.39
N SER A 270 -0.75 -14.42 -9.57
CA SER A 270 0.25 -13.55 -8.96
C SER A 270 0.75 -14.03 -7.58
N ALA A 271 0.38 -15.24 -7.11
CA ALA A 271 0.72 -15.71 -5.77
C ALA A 271 2.24 -15.68 -5.48
N LYS A 272 3.05 -16.18 -6.42
CA LYS A 272 4.52 -16.17 -6.28
C LYS A 272 5.09 -14.76 -6.15
N GLU A 273 4.49 -13.77 -6.82
CA GLU A 273 4.91 -12.38 -6.72
C GLU A 273 4.60 -11.82 -5.34
N TYR A 274 3.37 -12.02 -4.83
CA TYR A 274 2.95 -11.55 -3.51
C TYR A 274 3.64 -12.28 -2.34
N PHE A 275 4.00 -13.55 -2.51
CA PHE A 275 4.69 -14.27 -1.45
C PHE A 275 6.18 -13.91 -1.33
N ARG A 276 6.80 -13.32 -2.36
CA ARG A 276 8.24 -13.10 -2.40
C ARG A 276 8.69 -11.69 -2.71
N ASN A 277 7.94 -10.95 -3.50
CA ASN A 277 8.46 -9.72 -4.13
C ASN A 277 7.61 -8.48 -3.88
N GLN A 278 6.34 -8.65 -3.51
CA GLN A 278 5.39 -7.54 -3.32
C GLN A 278 4.59 -7.75 -2.04
N ILE A 279 4.07 -6.66 -1.49
CA ILE A 279 3.03 -6.72 -0.47
C ILE A 279 1.66 -6.48 -1.12
N PRO A 280 0.61 -7.17 -0.69
CA PRO A 280 -0.74 -6.74 -1.03
C PRO A 280 -1.06 -5.44 -0.30
N GLY A 281 -1.66 -4.46 -0.97
CA GLY A 281 -2.08 -3.19 -0.33
C GLY A 281 -3.00 -3.40 0.88
N ALA A 282 -3.76 -4.49 0.88
CA ALA A 282 -4.56 -4.95 2.02
C ALA A 282 -3.76 -5.10 3.34
N LEU A 283 -2.46 -5.42 3.27
CA LEU A 283 -1.59 -5.50 4.45
C LEU A 283 -1.46 -4.14 5.14
N ASN A 284 -1.15 -3.09 4.38
CA ASN A 284 -1.01 -1.74 4.95
C ASN A 284 -2.31 -1.28 5.60
N VAL A 285 -3.46 -1.56 4.97
CA VAL A 285 -4.78 -1.23 5.53
C VAL A 285 -5.02 -1.99 6.84
N ALA A 286 -4.76 -3.30 6.85
CA ALA A 286 -4.90 -4.13 8.05
C ALA A 286 -4.07 -3.60 9.22
N LEU A 287 -2.80 -3.27 8.97
CA LEU A 287 -1.89 -2.73 9.98
C LEU A 287 -2.32 -1.34 10.45
N GLY A 288 -2.71 -0.45 9.54
CA GLY A 288 -3.10 0.93 9.84
C GLY A 288 -4.40 1.03 10.64
N TYR A 289 -5.40 0.23 10.29
CA TYR A 289 -6.69 0.19 11.00
C TYR A 289 -6.73 -0.83 12.15
N LYS A 290 -5.65 -1.57 12.38
CA LYS A 290 -5.60 -2.61 13.43
C LYS A 290 -6.63 -3.72 13.24
N ILE A 291 -6.80 -4.15 12.01
CA ILE A 291 -7.74 -5.22 11.65
C ILE A 291 -6.96 -6.50 11.34
N PRO A 292 -7.28 -7.64 11.96
CA PRO A 292 -6.61 -8.90 11.67
C PRO A 292 -6.75 -9.31 10.20
N LEU A 293 -5.69 -9.93 9.67
CA LEU A 293 -5.71 -10.52 8.34
C LEU A 293 -6.18 -11.98 8.39
N LEU A 294 -6.92 -12.40 7.34
CA LEU A 294 -7.13 -13.80 7.00
C LEU A 294 -6.21 -14.17 5.83
N VAL A 295 -5.20 -14.98 6.06
CA VAL A 295 -4.21 -15.31 5.03
C VAL A 295 -4.03 -16.83 4.88
N HIS A 296 -3.76 -17.27 3.64
CA HIS A 296 -3.42 -18.66 3.42
C HIS A 296 -2.14 -19.04 4.19
N ALA A 297 -2.10 -20.22 4.79
CA ALA A 297 -1.01 -20.67 5.66
C ALA A 297 0.37 -20.60 4.98
N ASP A 298 0.44 -20.77 3.66
CA ASP A 298 1.69 -20.67 2.92
C ASP A 298 2.25 -19.24 2.86
N PHE A 299 1.39 -18.22 3.05
CA PHE A 299 1.82 -16.82 3.13
C PHE A 299 2.66 -16.56 4.38
N VAL A 300 2.24 -17.11 5.51
CA VAL A 300 2.94 -16.94 6.80
C VAL A 300 4.25 -17.71 6.86
N LYS A 301 4.38 -18.82 6.12
CA LYS A 301 5.65 -19.55 6.02
C LYS A 301 6.78 -18.71 5.46
N GLU A 302 6.45 -17.85 4.47
CA GLU A 302 7.40 -16.95 3.85
C GLU A 302 7.60 -15.67 4.70
N TRP A 303 6.54 -15.17 5.33
CA TRP A 303 6.51 -13.89 6.04
C TRP A 303 6.26 -14.07 7.55
N LYS A 304 7.33 -14.32 8.28
CA LYS A 304 7.25 -14.56 9.74
C LYS A 304 6.74 -13.37 10.56
N ASP A 305 6.80 -12.18 10.02
CA ASP A 305 6.27 -10.95 10.63
C ASP A 305 4.72 -10.86 10.59
N LEU A 306 4.03 -11.80 9.93
CA LEU A 306 2.57 -11.92 9.95
C LEU A 306 2.02 -12.79 11.11
N SER A 307 2.72 -12.90 12.22
CA SER A 307 2.30 -13.72 13.38
C SER A 307 0.96 -13.32 13.99
N PHE A 308 0.48 -12.11 13.72
CA PHE A 308 -0.83 -11.61 14.14
C PHE A 308 -1.99 -12.00 13.19
N ALA A 309 -1.69 -12.61 12.05
CA ALA A 309 -2.70 -13.00 11.09
C ALA A 309 -3.35 -14.33 11.45
N ALA A 310 -4.67 -14.42 11.27
CA ALA A 310 -5.36 -15.69 11.26
C ALA A 310 -5.03 -16.43 9.97
N THR A 311 -4.63 -17.68 10.08
CA THR A 311 -4.26 -18.50 8.93
C THR A 311 -5.32 -19.52 8.61
N TYR A 312 -5.48 -19.84 7.33
CA TYR A 312 -6.33 -20.90 6.86
C TYR A 312 -5.65 -21.77 5.79
N ARG A 313 -6.15 -22.99 5.63
CA ARG A 313 -5.89 -23.86 4.49
C ARG A 313 -7.19 -24.09 3.74
N LEU A 314 -7.10 -24.41 2.46
CA LEU A 314 -8.30 -24.62 1.64
C LEU A 314 -9.10 -25.86 2.13
N GLU A 315 -8.40 -26.88 2.61
CA GLU A 315 -8.98 -28.15 3.09
C GLU A 315 -9.68 -28.01 4.45
N THR A 316 -9.24 -27.07 5.29
CA THR A 316 -9.77 -26.85 6.65
C THR A 316 -10.42 -25.48 6.82
N PHE A 317 -10.74 -24.82 5.70
CA PHE A 317 -11.14 -23.41 5.65
C PHE A 317 -12.23 -23.06 6.67
N ARG A 318 -13.30 -23.85 6.73
CA ARG A 318 -14.39 -23.60 7.68
C ARG A 318 -13.91 -23.58 9.13
N ALA A 319 -13.23 -24.62 9.56
CA ALA A 319 -12.75 -24.72 10.93
C ALA A 319 -11.74 -23.60 11.28
N ASP A 320 -10.89 -23.24 10.31
CA ASP A 320 -9.92 -22.19 10.48
C ASP A 320 -10.60 -20.80 10.63
N ILE A 321 -11.67 -20.54 9.86
CA ILE A 321 -12.45 -19.30 9.98
C ILE A 321 -13.24 -19.25 11.29
N GLU A 322 -13.88 -20.33 11.72
CA GLU A 322 -14.55 -20.40 13.01
C GLU A 322 -13.59 -20.12 14.17
N ASN A 323 -12.37 -20.68 14.10
CA ASN A 323 -11.31 -20.39 15.07
C ASN A 323 -10.84 -18.93 14.99
N ALA A 324 -10.70 -18.36 13.81
CA ALA A 324 -10.34 -16.95 13.62
C ALA A 324 -11.39 -16.02 14.24
N LEU A 325 -12.68 -16.28 14.00
CA LEU A 325 -13.79 -15.51 14.56
C LEU A 325 -13.82 -15.60 16.08
N ALA A 326 -13.60 -16.79 16.65
CA ALA A 326 -13.53 -16.98 18.10
C ALA A 326 -12.36 -16.24 18.76
N ASN A 327 -11.26 -16.01 18.03
CA ASN A 327 -10.05 -15.36 18.53
C ASN A 327 -9.86 -13.91 18.00
N ALA A 328 -10.86 -13.30 17.39
CA ALA A 328 -10.76 -12.01 16.71
C ALA A 328 -10.21 -10.90 17.62
N GLU A 329 -10.72 -10.78 18.84
CA GLU A 329 -10.28 -9.77 19.81
C GLU A 329 -8.84 -10.00 20.27
N GLN A 330 -8.42 -11.25 20.44
CA GLN A 330 -7.04 -11.59 20.78
C GLN A 330 -6.07 -11.22 19.65
N LEU A 331 -6.44 -11.51 18.41
CA LEU A 331 -5.65 -11.16 17.22
C LEU A 331 -5.51 -9.64 17.10
N LYS A 332 -6.60 -8.89 17.30
CA LYS A 332 -6.60 -7.43 17.28
C LYS A 332 -5.71 -6.87 18.40
N SER A 333 -5.86 -7.35 19.62
CA SER A 333 -5.01 -6.94 20.75
C SER A 333 -3.52 -7.21 20.49
N THR A 334 -3.20 -8.36 19.90
CA THR A 334 -1.82 -8.68 19.50
C THR A 334 -1.28 -7.66 18.50
N LEU A 335 -2.09 -7.31 17.49
CA LEU A 335 -1.72 -6.33 16.47
C LEU A 335 -1.51 -4.92 17.05
N GLU A 336 -2.32 -4.52 18.02
CA GLU A 336 -2.22 -3.22 18.71
C GLU A 336 -0.94 -3.08 19.54
N GLN A 337 -0.42 -4.18 20.08
CA GLN A 337 0.77 -4.20 20.95
C GLN A 337 2.09 -4.16 20.18
N VAL A 338 2.10 -4.42 18.87
CA VAL A 338 3.33 -4.40 18.07
C VAL A 338 3.75 -2.97 17.80
N GLU A 339 4.84 -2.52 18.43
CA GLU A 339 5.38 -1.17 18.29
C GLU A 339 5.68 -0.79 16.82
N ALA A 340 6.22 -1.73 16.04
CA ALA A 340 6.51 -1.53 14.62
C ALA A 340 5.28 -1.16 13.79
N TYR A 341 4.07 -1.45 14.27
CA TYR A 341 2.81 -1.08 13.62
C TYR A 341 2.17 0.17 14.22
N ASN A 342 2.87 0.90 15.04
CA ASN A 342 2.42 2.21 15.51
C ASN A 342 2.75 3.28 14.45
N PRO A 343 1.76 4.07 13.98
CA PRO A 343 2.00 5.12 12.99
C PRO A 343 3.07 6.13 13.41
N VAL A 344 3.09 6.54 14.70
CA VAL A 344 4.08 7.51 15.21
C VAL A 344 5.49 6.93 15.15
N PHE A 345 5.67 5.67 15.54
CA PHE A 345 6.96 4.97 15.43
C PHE A 345 7.46 4.94 13.98
N GLN A 346 6.56 4.64 13.02
CA GLN A 346 6.91 4.60 11.61
C GLN A 346 7.25 5.98 11.03
N GLU A 347 6.58 7.02 11.49
CA GLU A 347 6.84 8.40 11.10
C GLU A 347 8.20 8.88 11.62
N GLU A 348 8.53 8.58 12.88
CA GLU A 348 9.85 8.88 13.46
C GLU A 348 10.96 8.14 12.70
N LYS A 349 10.78 6.84 12.45
CA LYS A 349 11.72 6.01 11.66
C LYS A 349 11.91 6.56 10.25
N TYR A 350 10.84 6.99 9.59
CA TYR A 350 10.85 7.60 8.27
C TYR A 350 11.66 8.91 8.28
N LEU A 351 11.38 9.79 9.23
CA LEU A 351 12.08 11.07 9.37
C LEU A 351 13.55 10.90 9.73
N GLU A 352 13.87 9.99 10.64
CA GLU A 352 15.25 9.67 11.00
C GLU A 352 16.04 9.16 9.79
N PHE A 353 15.45 8.32 8.96
CA PHE A 353 16.09 7.81 7.76
C PHE A 353 16.38 8.90 6.74
N ILE A 354 15.46 9.85 6.55
CA ILE A 354 15.59 10.94 5.57
C ILE A 354 16.54 12.02 6.04
N PHE A 355 16.50 12.39 7.32
CA PHE A 355 17.19 13.56 7.84
C PHE A 355 18.36 13.25 8.78
N GLY A 356 18.53 11.98 9.17
CA GLY A 356 19.42 11.57 10.24
C GLY A 356 18.84 11.89 11.62
N ASN A 357 19.47 11.31 12.65
CA ASN A 357 19.10 11.62 14.03
C ASN A 357 19.27 13.12 14.30
N LYS A 358 18.23 13.79 14.78
CA LYS A 358 18.44 15.04 15.48
C LYS A 358 19.27 14.65 16.72
N SER A 359 20.57 14.95 16.73
CA SER A 359 21.29 14.96 18.00
C SER A 359 20.46 15.78 18.97
N LYS A 360 19.93 15.14 20.03
CA LYS A 360 19.31 15.86 21.15
C LYS A 360 20.38 16.85 21.64
N LYS A 361 20.24 18.09 21.20
CA LYS A 361 20.96 19.24 21.77
C LYS A 361 20.19 19.73 22.96
#